data_85d06de35d83d89c37b107f175e52421
#
_entry.id   85d06de35d83d89c37b107f175e52421
#
_cell.length_a   1.000
_cell.length_b   1.000
_cell.length_c   1.000
_cell.angle_alpha   90.00
_cell.angle_beta   90.00
_cell.angle_gamma   90.00
#
_symmetry.space_group_name_H-M   'P 1'
#
loop_
_entity.id
_entity.type
_entity.pdbx_description
1 polymer ?
#
loop_
_entity_poly.entity_id
_entity_poly.type
_entity_poly.pdbx_seq_one_letter_code
_entity_poly.pdbx_strand_id
1 'polypeptide(L)' 'MAGETVITVVGNLTADPELRFTPNGAAVANFTVASTPRTFDRQANQWVDGEALFLRCSVWKEAAENVAESLTKGTRVIVQ' A
#
# COMPACT_ATOMS: atom_id res chain seq x y z
N MET A 1 12.64 -14.57 12.53
CA MET A 1 11.63 -15.60 12.80
C MET A 1 11.46 -16.49 11.59
N ALA A 2 11.49 -17.80 11.80
CA ALA A 2 11.28 -18.75 10.72
C ALA A 2 9.86 -18.61 10.18
N GLY A 3 9.69 -18.65 8.88
CA GLY A 3 8.40 -18.59 8.25
C GLY A 3 7.91 -17.21 7.85
N GLU A 4 8.66 -16.16 8.13
CA GLU A 4 8.30 -14.85 7.63
C GLU A 4 8.45 -14.79 6.12
N THR A 5 7.45 -14.19 5.49
CA THR A 5 7.48 -13.94 4.05
C THR A 5 7.47 -12.44 3.81
N VAL A 6 8.46 -11.96 3.05
CA VAL A 6 8.54 -10.57 2.66
C VAL A 6 8.07 -10.44 1.22
N ILE A 7 7.11 -9.58 0.99
CA ILE A 7 6.64 -9.28 -0.36
C ILE A 7 6.80 -7.79 -0.63
N THR A 8 6.98 -7.46 -1.90
CA THR A 8 7.07 -6.08 -2.35
C THR A 8 5.87 -5.80 -3.26
N VAL A 9 5.15 -4.74 -2.94
CA VAL A 9 3.97 -4.34 -3.71
C VAL A 9 4.15 -2.91 -4.17
N VAL A 10 3.93 -2.67 -5.45
CA VAL A 10 3.93 -1.34 -6.04
C VAL A 10 2.48 -1.00 -6.40
N GLY A 11 2.01 0.12 -5.92
CA GLY A 11 0.64 0.52 -6.19
C GLY A 11 0.37 1.96 -5.78
N ASN A 12 -0.88 2.32 -5.75
CA ASN A 12 -1.31 3.68 -5.43
C ASN A 12 -2.27 3.66 -4.25
N LEU A 13 -2.20 4.70 -3.44
CA LEU A 13 -3.14 4.86 -2.33
C LEU A 13 -4.55 5.07 -2.87
N THR A 14 -5.52 4.38 -2.29
CA THR A 14 -6.93 4.50 -2.69
C THR A 14 -7.61 5.69 -2.03
N ALA A 15 -7.05 6.18 -0.94
CA ALA A 15 -7.54 7.33 -0.19
C ALA A 15 -6.40 7.92 0.61
N ASP A 16 -6.61 9.08 1.20
CA ASP A 16 -5.62 9.68 2.09
C ASP A 16 -5.38 8.76 3.29
N PRO A 17 -4.13 8.68 3.78
CA PRO A 17 -3.85 7.91 4.99
C PRO A 17 -4.64 8.46 6.18
N GLU A 18 -5.12 7.56 7.01
CA GLU A 18 -5.83 7.94 8.23
C GLU A 18 -4.88 7.83 9.42
N LEU A 19 -4.61 8.94 10.08
CA LEU A 19 -3.75 8.99 11.24
C LEU A 19 -4.59 8.90 12.51
N ARG A 20 -4.25 7.95 13.36
CA ARG A 20 -4.89 7.76 14.65
C ARG A 20 -3.84 7.60 15.74
N PHE A 21 -4.28 7.75 16.98
CA PHE A 21 -3.42 7.55 18.14
C PHE A 21 -4.03 6.47 19.02
N THR A 22 -3.15 5.56 19.48
CA THR A 22 -3.57 4.53 20.41
C THR A 22 -3.83 5.15 21.79
N PRO A 23 -4.49 4.43 22.73
CA PRO A 23 -4.65 4.92 24.10
C PRO A 23 -3.33 5.27 24.79
N ASN A 24 -2.24 4.65 24.37
CA ASN A 24 -0.89 4.95 24.89
C ASN A 24 -0.24 6.15 24.22
N GLY A 25 -0.92 6.79 23.27
CA GLY A 25 -0.39 7.95 22.56
C GLY A 25 0.52 7.62 21.37
N ALA A 26 0.61 6.36 20.95
CA ALA A 26 1.39 6.00 19.78
C ALA A 26 0.63 6.31 18.50
N ALA A 27 1.30 6.93 17.55
CA ALA A 27 0.71 7.23 16.24
C ALA A 27 0.63 5.98 15.38
N VAL A 28 -0.48 5.81 14.67
CA VAL A 28 -0.65 4.75 13.68
C VAL A 28 -1.35 5.35 12.45
N ALA A 29 -0.79 5.11 11.28
CA ALA A 29 -1.40 5.52 10.03
C ALA A 29 -1.86 4.28 9.28
N ASN A 30 -3.11 4.29 8.84
CA ASN A 30 -3.71 3.22 8.06
C ASN A 30 -3.99 3.72 6.66
N PHE A 31 -3.66 2.91 5.67
CA PHE A 31 -3.93 3.24 4.28
C PHE A 31 -4.08 1.96 3.48
N THR A 32 -4.72 2.07 2.33
CA THR A 32 -4.91 0.94 1.42
C THR A 32 -4.18 1.23 0.11
N VAL A 33 -3.41 0.26 -0.34
CA VAL A 33 -2.69 0.33 -1.61
C VAL A 33 -3.39 -0.56 -2.62
N ALA A 34 -3.73 -0.01 -3.77
CA ALA A 34 -4.28 -0.77 -4.89
C ALA A 34 -3.16 -1.06 -5.88
N SER A 35 -2.95 -2.33 -6.15
CA SER A 35 -1.97 -2.79 -7.12
C SER A 35 -2.67 -3.61 -8.18
N THR A 36 -2.53 -3.19 -9.44
CA THR A 36 -3.12 -3.92 -10.56
C THR A 36 -1.99 -4.49 -11.40
N PRO A 37 -1.75 -5.80 -11.31
CA PRO A 37 -0.70 -6.41 -12.12
C PRO A 37 -1.10 -6.41 -13.59
N ARG A 38 -0.11 -6.27 -14.46
CA ARG A 38 -0.32 -6.36 -15.90
C ARG A 38 0.31 -7.64 -16.41
N THR A 39 -0.42 -8.33 -17.26
CA THR A 39 0.03 -9.57 -17.85
C THR A 39 -0.04 -9.47 -19.36
N PHE A 40 0.95 -10.02 -20.06
CA PHE A 40 0.94 -10.04 -21.50
C PHE A 40 0.08 -11.19 -22.00
N ASP A 41 -0.96 -10.84 -22.75
CA ASP A 41 -1.84 -11.83 -23.38
C ASP A 41 -1.29 -12.19 -24.75
N ARG A 42 -0.74 -13.40 -24.88
CA ARG A 42 -0.13 -13.88 -26.11
C ARG A 42 -1.13 -14.05 -27.23
N GLN A 43 -2.38 -14.39 -26.91
CA GLN A 43 -3.41 -14.58 -27.93
C GLN A 43 -3.83 -13.24 -28.52
N ALA A 44 -4.02 -12.24 -27.68
CA ALA A 44 -4.39 -10.90 -28.13
C ALA A 44 -3.16 -10.05 -28.51
N ASN A 45 -1.96 -10.53 -28.22
CA ASN A 45 -0.68 -9.83 -28.47
C ASN A 45 -0.66 -8.44 -27.85
N GLN A 46 -1.15 -8.34 -26.63
CA GLN A 46 -1.20 -7.04 -25.92
C GLN A 46 -1.09 -7.26 -24.42
N TRP A 47 -0.76 -6.18 -23.71
CA TRP A 47 -0.78 -6.16 -22.26
C TRP A 47 -2.19 -5.95 -21.77
N VAL A 48 -2.59 -6.74 -20.80
CA VAL A 48 -3.89 -6.63 -20.16
C VAL A 48 -3.73 -6.46 -18.67
N ASP A 49 -4.66 -5.74 -18.04
CA ASP A 49 -4.67 -5.59 -16.60
C ASP A 49 -5.22 -6.86 -15.97
N GLY A 50 -4.53 -7.32 -14.94
CA GLY A 50 -5.02 -8.43 -14.13
C GLY A 50 -5.99 -7.95 -13.07
N GLU A 51 -6.32 -8.84 -12.16
CA GLU A 51 -7.20 -8.52 -11.05
C GLU A 51 -6.48 -7.60 -10.06
N ALA A 52 -7.16 -6.55 -9.61
CA ALA A 52 -6.59 -5.60 -8.67
C ALA A 52 -6.42 -6.24 -7.30
N LEU A 53 -5.27 -5.99 -6.70
CA LEU A 53 -4.96 -6.42 -5.34
C LEU A 53 -5.03 -5.21 -4.42
N PHE A 54 -5.83 -5.32 -3.36
CA PHE A 54 -5.97 -4.26 -2.36
C PHE A 54 -5.33 -4.71 -1.06
N LEU A 55 -4.31 -3.97 -0.62
CA LEU A 55 -3.60 -4.27 0.62
C LEU A 55 -3.82 -3.15 1.63
N ARG A 56 -4.31 -3.53 2.79
CA ARG A 56 -4.44 -2.61 3.92
C ARG A 56 -3.12 -2.62 4.67
N CYS A 57 -2.59 -1.42 4.88
CA CYS A 57 -1.29 -1.22 5.50
C CYS A 57 -1.41 -0.38 6.76
N SER A 58 -0.57 -0.69 7.74
CA SER A 58 -0.46 0.12 8.95
C SER A 58 1.00 0.40 9.22
N VAL A 59 1.31 1.64 9.54
CA VAL A 59 2.64 2.05 9.99
C VAL A 59 2.52 2.77 11.32
N TRP A 60 3.57 2.74 12.10
CA TRP A 60 3.52 3.16 13.49
C TRP A 60 4.54 4.27 13.79
N LYS A 61 4.23 5.08 14.79
CA LYS A 61 5.10 6.08 15.39
C LYS A 61 5.55 7.12 14.38
N GLU A 62 6.83 7.42 14.31
CA GLU A 62 7.36 8.44 13.42
C GLU A 62 7.04 8.18 11.95
N ALA A 63 7.10 6.92 11.52
CA ALA A 63 6.73 6.56 10.16
C ALA A 63 5.26 6.88 9.88
N ALA A 64 4.38 6.70 10.86
CA ALA A 64 2.95 7.03 10.71
C ALA A 64 2.75 8.53 10.49
N GLU A 65 3.44 9.35 11.24
CA GLU A 65 3.35 10.80 11.09
C GLU A 65 3.88 11.25 9.74
N ASN A 66 5.01 10.68 9.31
CA ASN A 66 5.59 10.99 8.01
C ASN A 66 4.68 10.59 6.86
N VAL A 67 4.05 9.44 6.94
CA VAL A 67 3.10 8.97 5.94
C VAL A 67 1.89 9.90 5.86
N ALA A 68 1.35 10.28 7.00
CA ALA A 68 0.18 11.15 7.05
C ALA A 68 0.46 12.54 6.46
N GLU A 69 1.68 13.04 6.61
CA GLU A 69 2.08 14.33 6.05
C GLU A 69 2.39 14.26 4.56
N SER A 70 3.00 13.16 4.11
CA SER A 70 3.63 13.09 2.80
C SER A 70 2.79 12.44 1.73
N LEU A 71 1.86 11.55 2.11
CA LEU A 71 1.12 10.74 1.14
C LEU A 71 -0.34 11.18 1.09
N THR A 72 -0.89 11.13 -0.12
CA THR A 72 -2.29 11.46 -0.37
C THR A 72 -2.89 10.41 -1.30
N LYS A 73 -4.21 10.48 -1.48
CA LYS A 73 -4.91 9.63 -2.44
C LYS A 73 -4.25 9.71 -3.81
N GLY A 74 -4.00 8.57 -4.40
CA GLY A 74 -3.39 8.48 -5.73
C GLY A 74 -1.88 8.42 -5.74
N THR A 75 -1.21 8.68 -4.61
CA THR A 75 0.25 8.61 -4.54
C THR A 75 0.72 7.18 -4.82
N ARG A 76 1.70 7.06 -5.71
CA ARG A 76 2.31 5.77 -6.01
C ARG A 76 3.35 5.44 -4.97
N VAL A 77 3.30 4.22 -4.45
CA VAL A 77 4.19 3.78 -3.39
C VAL A 77 4.72 2.38 -3.65
N ILE A 78 5.85 2.09 -3.02
CA ILE A 78 6.41 0.74 -2.96
C ILE A 78 6.33 0.33 -1.49
N VAL A 79 5.66 -0.79 -1.24
CA VAL A 79 5.46 -1.32 0.10
C VAL A 79 6.19 -2.65 0.22
N GLN A 80 6.93 -2.79 1.28
CA GLN A 80 7.66 -4.01 1.54
C GLN A 80 7.35 -4.53 2.95
#